data_14a01b0198cfaf214efdc653ef5a7965
#
_entry.id   14a01b0198cfaf214efdc653ef5a7965
#
_cell.length_a   1.000
_cell.length_b   1.000
_cell.length_c   1.000
_cell.angle_alpha   90.00
_cell.angle_beta   90.00
_cell.angle_gamma   90.00
#
_symmetry.space_group_name_H-M   'P 1'
#
loop_
_entity.id
_entity.type
_entity.pdbx_description
1 polymer ?
#
loop_
_entity_poly.entity_id
_entity_poly.type
_entity_poly.pdbx_seq_one_letter_code
_entity_poly.pdbx_strand_id
1 'polypeptide(L)'
;MPGLTALLIGSLIMTGPHGSFAPEYVALGDSYAAGVGTSGSTGQCGRSPEAYPSLYAAQQHLVNAHLAACSGAGTADVVNDQLGDLTPATSLVSITVGGTDVGFSDVMTTCVLSGDEACVDKVRQAEVVIDGPLGDSLSSTFQAIHAKAPNARLVVLGYPHVVEDNGPCPLSTDKRRALNEGADRLADVMRDRAVKAGAVFVDARPAFAGHGYCGREEWINGVLFPDVSGSFHPNAAGQRDGYLPLLAG
;
A
#
# COMPACT_ATOMS: atom_id res chain seq x y z
N MET A 1 0.48 73.51 35.92
CA MET A 1 1.15 72.29 35.58
C MET A 1 0.07 71.21 35.39
N PRO A 2 -0.27 70.78 34.19
CA PRO A 2 -1.26 69.76 33.99
C PRO A 2 -0.63 68.34 33.92
N GLY A 3 -1.23 67.44 34.70
CA GLY A 3 -0.81 66.03 34.79
C GLY A 3 -1.17 65.23 33.55
N LEU A 4 -0.20 64.47 33.08
CA LEU A 4 -0.37 63.49 32.01
C LEU A 4 -1.00 62.21 32.59
N THR A 5 -2.19 61.85 32.13
CA THR A 5 -2.82 60.58 32.40
C THR A 5 -2.40 59.59 31.31
N ALA A 6 -1.59 58.58 31.63
CA ALA A 6 -1.19 57.52 30.71
C ALA A 6 -2.32 56.49 30.59
N LEU A 7 -2.88 56.32 29.40
CA LEU A 7 -3.79 55.22 29.05
C LEU A 7 -2.98 53.95 28.78
N LEU A 8 -3.11 52.95 29.64
CA LEU A 8 -2.60 51.58 29.41
C LEU A 8 -3.62 50.84 28.52
N ILE A 9 -3.25 50.65 27.24
CA ILE A 9 -3.98 49.77 26.31
C ILE A 9 -3.53 48.36 26.61
N GLY A 10 -4.36 47.61 27.33
CA GLY A 10 -4.16 46.17 27.53
C GLY A 10 -4.47 45.39 26.26
N SER A 11 -3.43 44.84 25.63
CA SER A 11 -3.63 43.85 24.53
C SER A 11 -4.16 42.53 25.11
N LEU A 12 -5.44 42.24 24.84
CA LEU A 12 -6.03 40.94 25.13
C LEU A 12 -5.51 39.96 24.07
N ILE A 13 -4.55 39.13 24.44
CA ILE A 13 -4.13 37.99 23.67
C ILE A 13 -5.21 36.91 23.86
N MET A 14 -6.11 36.76 22.89
CA MET A 14 -7.03 35.63 22.86
C MET A 14 -6.25 34.36 22.48
N THR A 15 -5.82 33.61 23.46
CA THR A 15 -5.38 32.22 23.28
C THR A 15 -6.65 31.37 23.15
N GLY A 16 -7.12 31.20 21.92
CA GLY A 16 -8.15 30.18 21.62
C GLY A 16 -7.61 28.79 21.94
N PRO A 17 -8.45 27.84 22.37
CA PRO A 17 -8.00 26.47 22.56
C PRO A 17 -7.58 25.93 21.20
N HIS A 18 -6.28 25.76 20.97
CA HIS A 18 -5.77 24.90 19.93
C HIS A 18 -6.11 23.47 20.36
N GLY A 19 -7.31 23.01 20.01
CA GLY A 19 -7.64 21.60 20.10
C GLY A 19 -6.63 20.86 19.21
N SER A 20 -5.65 20.23 19.82
CA SER A 20 -4.78 19.27 19.16
C SER A 20 -5.68 18.07 18.78
N PHE A 21 -6.26 18.09 17.57
CA PHE A 21 -6.89 16.91 17.03
C PHE A 21 -5.80 15.86 16.89
N ALA A 22 -5.99 14.70 17.54
CA ALA A 22 -5.12 13.56 17.33
C ALA A 22 -5.14 13.22 15.82
N PRO A 23 -3.98 12.96 15.20
CA PRO A 23 -3.92 12.66 13.78
C PRO A 23 -4.79 11.44 13.47
N GLU A 24 -5.63 11.55 12.45
CA GLU A 24 -6.46 10.47 11.95
C GLU A 24 -5.75 9.82 10.77
N TYR A 25 -5.55 8.51 10.86
CA TYR A 25 -4.90 7.69 9.86
C TYR A 25 -5.86 6.65 9.30
N VAL A 26 -5.95 6.55 7.98
CA VAL A 26 -6.74 5.52 7.30
C VAL A 26 -5.87 4.77 6.30
N ALA A 27 -5.83 3.45 6.43
CA ALA A 27 -5.13 2.55 5.52
C ALA A 27 -6.12 1.85 4.59
N LEU A 28 -5.93 2.06 3.30
CA LEU A 28 -6.74 1.53 2.21
C LEU A 28 -5.93 0.49 1.43
N GLY A 29 -6.61 -0.24 0.57
CA GLY A 29 -5.96 -1.07 -0.43
C GLY A 29 -6.38 -2.54 -0.39
N ASP A 30 -5.47 -3.37 -0.88
CA ASP A 30 -5.68 -4.81 -1.11
C ASP A 30 -5.07 -5.70 -0.01
N SER A 31 -4.75 -6.94 -0.37
CA SER A 31 -4.19 -7.95 0.52
C SER A 31 -2.82 -7.57 1.11
N TYR A 32 -1.99 -6.80 0.38
CA TYR A 32 -0.69 -6.34 0.86
C TYR A 32 -0.84 -5.35 2.02
N ALA A 33 -1.78 -4.39 1.88
CA ALA A 33 -2.11 -3.45 2.94
C ALA A 33 -2.90 -4.09 4.08
N ALA A 34 -3.74 -5.10 3.80
CA ALA A 34 -4.48 -5.82 4.81
C ALA A 34 -3.58 -6.73 5.69
N GLY A 35 -2.41 -7.14 5.17
CA GLY A 35 -1.45 -7.99 5.87
C GLY A 35 -1.69 -9.48 5.65
N VAL A 36 -2.30 -9.86 4.53
CA VAL A 36 -2.38 -11.26 4.10
C VAL A 36 -0.97 -11.83 3.95
N GLY A 37 -0.77 -13.08 4.38
CA GLY A 37 0.55 -13.72 4.40
C GLY A 37 1.21 -13.71 5.78
N THR A 38 0.66 -12.96 6.75
CA THR A 38 1.07 -13.02 8.16
C THR A 38 0.23 -14.04 8.96
N SER A 39 0.75 -14.47 10.10
CA SER A 39 0.06 -15.44 10.96
C SER A 39 -1.20 -14.86 11.63
N GLY A 40 -1.27 -13.52 11.75
CA GLY A 40 -2.37 -12.81 12.38
C GLY A 40 -3.50 -12.42 11.41
N SER A 41 -3.44 -12.82 10.15
CA SER A 41 -4.45 -12.51 9.14
C SER A 41 -5.78 -13.22 9.44
N THR A 42 -6.87 -12.46 9.57
CA THR A 42 -8.18 -12.99 9.96
C THR A 42 -9.34 -12.30 9.22
N GLY A 43 -10.50 -12.97 9.24
CA GLY A 43 -11.73 -12.45 8.63
C GLY A 43 -11.69 -12.47 7.11
N GLN A 44 -12.79 -12.03 6.50
CA GLN A 44 -12.98 -12.05 5.04
C GLN A 44 -11.99 -11.14 4.31
N CYS A 45 -11.62 -10.02 4.93
CA CYS A 45 -10.64 -9.08 4.37
C CYS A 45 -9.18 -9.48 4.65
N GLY A 46 -8.92 -10.53 5.40
CA GLY A 46 -7.54 -10.95 5.73
C GLY A 46 -6.75 -9.89 6.50
N ARG A 47 -7.41 -9.08 7.33
CA ARG A 47 -6.75 -8.03 8.11
C ARG A 47 -5.92 -8.60 9.22
N SER A 48 -4.72 -8.03 9.43
CA SER A 48 -3.77 -8.51 10.41
C SER A 48 -3.26 -7.39 11.33
N PRO A 49 -3.07 -7.69 12.62
CA PRO A 49 -2.33 -6.78 13.50
C PRO A 49 -0.85 -6.65 13.11
N GLU A 50 -0.32 -7.60 12.32
CA GLU A 50 1.04 -7.59 11.78
C GLU A 50 1.14 -6.86 10.43
N ALA A 51 0.03 -6.34 9.86
CA ALA A 51 0.06 -5.51 8.67
C ALA A 51 0.84 -4.21 8.90
N TYR A 52 1.61 -3.74 7.92
CA TYR A 52 2.40 -2.52 8.06
C TYR A 52 1.59 -1.29 8.53
N PRO A 53 0.31 -1.11 8.12
CA PRO A 53 -0.48 -0.01 8.64
C PRO A 53 -0.81 -0.15 10.12
N SER A 54 -1.09 -1.38 10.58
CA SER A 54 -1.36 -1.66 12.00
C SER A 54 -0.11 -1.45 12.85
N LEU A 55 1.05 -1.91 12.34
CA LEU A 55 2.35 -1.71 12.99
C LEU A 55 2.71 -0.22 13.07
N TYR A 56 2.45 0.54 11.99
CA TYR A 56 2.66 1.99 11.96
C TYR A 56 1.79 2.70 13.00
N ALA A 57 0.49 2.39 13.03
CA ALA A 57 -0.43 2.96 14.01
C ALA A 57 0.02 2.70 15.45
N ALA A 58 0.46 1.47 15.74
CA ALA A 58 1.00 1.08 17.04
C ALA A 58 2.30 1.82 17.39
N GLN A 59 3.24 1.90 16.44
CA GLN A 59 4.52 2.61 16.61
C GLN A 59 4.33 4.11 16.87
N GLN A 60 3.37 4.74 16.18
CA GLN A 60 3.07 6.16 16.31
C GLN A 60 2.06 6.45 17.43
N HIS A 61 1.62 5.43 18.18
CA HIS A 61 0.61 5.55 19.24
C HIS A 61 -0.68 6.24 18.78
N LEU A 62 -1.11 5.98 17.53
CA LEU A 62 -2.30 6.59 16.95
C LEU A 62 -3.55 5.97 17.57
N VAL A 63 -4.40 6.81 18.18
CA VAL A 63 -5.68 6.37 18.76
C VAL A 63 -6.81 6.35 17.73
N ASN A 64 -6.65 7.12 16.63
CA ASN A 64 -7.60 7.20 15.52
C ASN A 64 -6.95 6.63 14.26
N ALA A 65 -6.84 5.30 14.19
CA ALA A 65 -6.30 4.59 13.03
C ALA A 65 -7.30 3.53 12.55
N HIS A 66 -7.60 3.53 11.26
CA HIS A 66 -8.56 2.62 10.63
C HIS A 66 -7.88 1.81 9.52
N LEU A 67 -7.94 0.48 9.62
CA LEU A 67 -7.49 -0.42 8.58
C LEU A 67 -8.72 -0.84 7.74
N ALA A 68 -8.98 -0.12 6.65
CA ALA A 68 -10.09 -0.40 5.74
C ALA A 68 -9.69 -1.36 4.60
N ALA A 69 -8.38 -1.56 4.36
CA ALA A 69 -7.87 -2.47 3.32
C ALA A 69 -8.52 -3.86 3.39
N CYS A 70 -8.72 -4.48 2.22
CA CYS A 70 -9.40 -5.77 2.13
C CYS A 70 -8.73 -6.66 1.06
N SER A 71 -8.48 -7.92 1.41
CA SER A 71 -7.93 -8.91 0.49
C SER A 71 -8.78 -9.01 -0.77
N GLY A 72 -8.12 -8.99 -1.94
CA GLY A 72 -8.77 -9.09 -3.24
C GLY A 72 -9.39 -7.78 -3.74
N ALA A 73 -9.27 -6.68 -3.01
CA ALA A 73 -9.81 -5.40 -3.46
C ALA A 73 -9.01 -4.83 -4.63
N GLY A 74 -9.71 -4.47 -5.70
CA GLY A 74 -9.20 -3.63 -6.78
C GLY A 74 -9.49 -2.15 -6.53
N THR A 75 -9.10 -1.30 -7.48
CA THR A 75 -9.32 0.15 -7.43
C THR A 75 -10.79 0.52 -7.26
N ALA A 76 -11.70 -0.19 -7.94
CA ALA A 76 -13.14 0.02 -7.84
C ALA A 76 -13.67 -0.32 -6.43
N ASP A 77 -13.19 -1.40 -5.83
CA ASP A 77 -13.61 -1.80 -4.48
C ASP A 77 -13.14 -0.80 -3.42
N VAL A 78 -11.93 -0.23 -3.58
CA VAL A 78 -11.48 0.86 -2.72
C VAL A 78 -12.45 2.02 -2.75
N VAL A 79 -12.90 2.45 -3.95
CA VAL A 79 -13.83 3.57 -4.09
C VAL A 79 -15.20 3.26 -3.51
N ASN A 80 -15.70 2.04 -3.71
CA ASN A 80 -17.03 1.66 -3.31
C ASN A 80 -17.15 1.33 -1.81
N ASP A 81 -16.13 0.69 -1.23
CA ASP A 81 -16.27 0.01 0.06
C ASP A 81 -15.31 0.50 1.15
N GLN A 82 -14.23 1.24 0.81
CA GLN A 82 -13.19 1.57 1.79
C GLN A 82 -13.13 3.05 2.18
N LEU A 83 -13.84 3.94 1.48
CA LEU A 83 -13.74 5.38 1.73
C LEU A 83 -14.66 5.87 2.88
N GLY A 84 -15.35 4.96 3.57
CA GLY A 84 -16.31 5.32 4.63
C GLY A 84 -15.67 5.95 5.86
N ASP A 85 -14.42 5.58 6.17
CA ASP A 85 -13.66 6.09 7.32
C ASP A 85 -12.91 7.40 7.02
N LEU A 86 -12.89 7.85 5.76
CA LEU A 86 -12.24 9.11 5.39
C LEU A 86 -13.10 10.30 5.76
N THR A 87 -12.49 11.30 6.38
CA THR A 87 -13.13 12.56 6.77
C THR A 87 -12.22 13.74 6.39
N PRO A 88 -12.72 14.99 6.39
CA PRO A 88 -11.87 16.17 6.21
C PRO A 88 -10.82 16.37 7.33
N ALA A 89 -10.95 15.64 8.45
CA ALA A 89 -9.97 15.62 9.55
C ALA A 89 -8.88 14.55 9.36
N THR A 90 -9.05 13.62 8.42
CA THR A 90 -8.02 12.62 8.08
C THR A 90 -6.74 13.33 7.66
N SER A 91 -5.64 13.01 8.33
CA SER A 91 -4.33 13.65 8.12
C SER A 91 -3.37 12.79 7.29
N LEU A 92 -3.54 11.47 7.33
CA LEU A 92 -2.71 10.51 6.61
C LEU A 92 -3.59 9.42 5.99
N VAL A 93 -3.34 9.13 4.73
CA VAL A 93 -3.89 7.96 4.04
C VAL A 93 -2.73 7.18 3.43
N SER A 94 -2.64 5.88 3.71
CA SER A 94 -1.77 4.97 2.96
C SER A 94 -2.59 4.04 2.09
N ILE A 95 -2.05 3.66 0.93
CA ILE A 95 -2.72 2.73 0.03
C ILE A 95 -1.71 1.87 -0.74
N THR A 96 -2.01 0.58 -0.86
CA THR A 96 -1.39 -0.35 -1.82
C THR A 96 -2.52 -0.98 -2.61
N VAL A 97 -2.61 -0.70 -3.92
CA VAL A 97 -3.73 -1.14 -4.78
C VAL A 97 -3.28 -1.22 -6.24
N GLY A 98 -3.93 -2.08 -7.02
CA GLY A 98 -3.67 -2.26 -8.46
C GLY A 98 -3.27 -3.69 -8.81
N GLY A 99 -2.73 -4.45 -7.88
CA GLY A 99 -2.36 -5.86 -8.08
C GLY A 99 -3.55 -6.73 -8.46
N THR A 100 -4.70 -6.54 -7.82
CA THR A 100 -5.94 -7.24 -8.16
C THR A 100 -6.48 -6.83 -9.53
N ASP A 101 -6.42 -5.54 -9.87
CA ASP A 101 -6.88 -5.04 -11.17
C ASP A 101 -6.15 -5.69 -12.35
N VAL A 102 -4.86 -6.02 -12.17
CA VAL A 102 -4.04 -6.67 -13.20
C VAL A 102 -4.06 -8.21 -13.13
N GLY A 103 -4.85 -8.78 -12.22
CA GLY A 103 -5.03 -10.22 -12.10
C GLY A 103 -3.85 -10.94 -11.44
N PHE A 104 -3.21 -10.34 -10.44
CA PHE A 104 -2.03 -10.88 -9.76
C PHE A 104 -2.17 -12.36 -9.35
N SER A 105 -3.29 -12.76 -8.73
CA SER A 105 -3.52 -14.13 -8.29
C SER A 105 -3.52 -15.13 -9.47
N ASP A 106 -4.14 -14.76 -10.60
CA ASP A 106 -4.18 -15.58 -11.80
C ASP A 106 -2.80 -15.68 -12.46
N VAL A 107 -2.03 -14.58 -12.47
CA VAL A 107 -0.66 -14.55 -12.97
C VAL A 107 0.19 -15.52 -12.15
N MET A 108 0.18 -15.41 -10.83
CA MET A 108 0.98 -16.27 -9.96
C MET A 108 0.57 -17.74 -10.06
N THR A 109 -0.74 -18.01 -10.07
CA THR A 109 -1.27 -19.38 -10.26
C THR A 109 -0.78 -19.99 -11.57
N THR A 110 -0.88 -19.24 -12.67
CA THR A 110 -0.41 -19.71 -13.99
C THR A 110 1.10 -19.94 -13.97
N CYS A 111 1.87 -19.04 -13.41
CA CYS A 111 3.34 -19.16 -13.35
C CYS A 111 3.80 -20.35 -12.50
N VAL A 112 3.07 -20.70 -11.44
CA VAL A 112 3.37 -21.87 -10.59
C VAL A 112 2.99 -23.17 -11.27
N LEU A 113 1.78 -23.24 -11.84
CA LEU A 113 1.18 -24.49 -12.28
C LEU A 113 1.43 -24.84 -13.76
N SER A 114 1.84 -23.87 -14.58
CA SER A 114 1.99 -24.06 -16.03
C SER A 114 3.45 -23.91 -16.50
N GLY A 115 3.71 -24.14 -17.79
CA GLY A 115 5.01 -23.96 -18.43
C GLY A 115 5.41 -22.49 -18.58
N ASP A 116 6.64 -22.25 -19.03
CA ASP A 116 7.22 -20.90 -19.15
C ASP A 116 6.42 -20.02 -20.13
N GLU A 117 6.06 -20.57 -21.30
CA GLU A 117 5.30 -19.84 -22.30
C GLU A 117 3.95 -19.33 -21.74
N ALA A 118 3.18 -20.21 -21.07
CA ALA A 118 1.90 -19.83 -20.48
C ALA A 118 2.05 -18.75 -19.38
N CYS A 119 3.11 -18.82 -18.56
CA CYS A 119 3.40 -17.80 -17.55
C CYS A 119 3.72 -16.45 -18.22
N VAL A 120 4.64 -16.44 -19.19
CA VAL A 120 5.05 -15.23 -19.90
C VAL A 120 3.84 -14.59 -20.62
N ASP A 121 3.01 -15.39 -21.26
CA ASP A 121 1.80 -14.88 -21.94
C ASP A 121 0.78 -14.34 -20.94
N LYS A 122 0.65 -14.95 -19.76
CA LYS A 122 -0.23 -14.43 -18.70
C LYS A 122 0.26 -13.10 -18.15
N VAL A 123 1.58 -12.94 -17.96
CA VAL A 123 2.18 -11.65 -17.57
C VAL A 123 1.92 -10.59 -18.66
N ARG A 124 2.11 -10.90 -19.93
CA ARG A 124 1.80 -9.97 -21.03
C ARG A 124 0.34 -9.52 -21.05
N GLN A 125 -0.60 -10.41 -20.70
CA GLN A 125 -2.01 -10.02 -20.55
C GLN A 125 -2.21 -9.02 -19.41
N ALA A 126 -1.51 -9.19 -18.28
CA ALA A 126 -1.52 -8.24 -17.18
C ALA A 126 -0.90 -6.88 -17.60
N GLU A 127 0.19 -6.91 -18.37
CA GLU A 127 0.83 -5.69 -18.91
C GLU A 127 -0.12 -4.87 -19.80
N VAL A 128 -1.00 -5.50 -20.57
CA VAL A 128 -2.03 -4.79 -21.35
C VAL A 128 -2.99 -4.01 -20.45
N VAL A 129 -3.32 -4.54 -19.27
CA VAL A 129 -4.15 -3.83 -18.29
C VAL A 129 -3.36 -2.71 -17.63
N ILE A 130 -2.08 -2.94 -17.30
CA ILE A 130 -1.18 -1.94 -16.71
C ILE A 130 -1.02 -0.75 -17.65
N ASP A 131 -0.68 -0.99 -18.91
CA ASP A 131 -0.43 0.05 -19.91
C ASP A 131 -1.72 0.74 -20.42
N GLY A 132 -2.87 0.14 -20.14
CA GLY A 132 -4.20 0.59 -20.57
C GLY A 132 -5.04 1.16 -19.42
N PRO A 133 -6.11 0.46 -18.99
CA PRO A 133 -7.13 1.02 -18.12
C PRO A 133 -6.69 1.30 -16.69
N LEU A 134 -5.65 0.61 -16.17
CA LEU A 134 -5.23 0.73 -14.77
C LEU A 134 -4.90 2.18 -14.40
N GLY A 135 -4.23 2.91 -15.29
CA GLY A 135 -3.84 4.29 -15.02
C GLY A 135 -5.03 5.20 -14.71
N ASP A 136 -6.13 5.07 -15.46
CA ASP A 136 -7.34 5.87 -15.24
C ASP A 136 -8.07 5.42 -13.99
N SER A 137 -8.10 4.13 -13.68
CA SER A 137 -8.65 3.56 -12.47
C SER A 137 -7.93 4.07 -11.22
N LEU A 138 -6.59 4.07 -11.21
CA LEU A 138 -5.78 4.66 -10.13
C LEU A 138 -6.04 6.16 -9.97
N SER A 139 -6.09 6.91 -11.08
CA SER A 139 -6.37 8.34 -11.04
C SER A 139 -7.73 8.64 -10.41
N SER A 140 -8.76 7.89 -10.78
CA SER A 140 -10.12 8.01 -10.23
C SER A 140 -10.13 7.68 -8.72
N THR A 141 -9.41 6.64 -8.31
CA THR A 141 -9.30 6.24 -6.90
C THR A 141 -8.63 7.35 -6.08
N PHE A 142 -7.50 7.90 -6.53
CA PHE A 142 -6.80 8.96 -5.80
C PHE A 142 -7.62 10.26 -5.74
N GLN A 143 -8.36 10.59 -6.79
CA GLN A 143 -9.31 11.71 -6.77
C GLN A 143 -10.43 11.50 -5.76
N ALA A 144 -11.02 10.30 -5.68
CA ALA A 144 -12.06 9.98 -4.71
C ALA A 144 -11.55 10.07 -3.27
N ILE A 145 -10.34 9.60 -2.99
CA ILE A 145 -9.67 9.75 -1.70
C ILE A 145 -9.50 11.24 -1.35
N HIS A 146 -8.95 12.03 -2.28
CA HIS A 146 -8.75 13.46 -2.07
C HIS A 146 -10.06 14.21 -1.84
N ALA A 147 -11.14 13.84 -2.54
CA ALA A 147 -12.46 14.46 -2.35
C ALA A 147 -13.01 14.21 -0.93
N LYS A 148 -12.72 13.06 -0.31
CA LYS A 148 -13.15 12.72 1.05
C LYS A 148 -12.22 13.30 2.13
N ALA A 149 -10.93 13.31 1.88
CA ALA A 149 -9.88 13.73 2.80
C ALA A 149 -8.95 14.76 2.14
N PRO A 150 -9.42 16.00 1.86
CA PRO A 150 -8.70 16.99 1.06
C PRO A 150 -7.41 17.48 1.69
N ASN A 151 -7.25 17.31 3.01
CA ASN A 151 -6.07 17.74 3.76
C ASN A 151 -5.11 16.59 4.07
N ALA A 152 -5.45 15.36 3.71
CA ALA A 152 -4.63 14.19 4.01
C ALA A 152 -3.38 14.13 3.13
N ARG A 153 -2.26 13.77 3.73
CA ARG A 153 -1.10 13.28 2.99
C ARG A 153 -1.44 11.89 2.46
N LEU A 154 -1.54 11.73 1.16
CA LEU A 154 -1.73 10.43 0.52
C LEU A 154 -0.37 9.81 0.21
N VAL A 155 -0.13 8.61 0.74
CA VAL A 155 1.08 7.80 0.50
C VAL A 155 0.68 6.53 -0.24
N VAL A 156 1.16 6.38 -1.46
CA VAL A 156 0.95 5.21 -2.31
C VAL A 156 2.19 4.33 -2.21
N LEU A 157 2.05 3.15 -1.59
CA LEU A 157 3.15 2.18 -1.50
C LEU A 157 3.05 1.20 -2.67
N GLY A 158 4.15 1.06 -3.41
CA GLY A 158 4.27 0.11 -4.53
C GLY A 158 4.41 -1.33 -4.06
N TYR A 159 4.40 -2.26 -5.02
CA TYR A 159 4.69 -3.67 -4.77
C TYR A 159 6.19 -3.95 -4.94
N PRO A 160 6.74 -4.92 -4.19
CA PRO A 160 8.12 -5.38 -4.39
C PRO A 160 8.20 -6.33 -5.59
N HIS A 161 9.42 -6.68 -5.99
CA HIS A 161 9.64 -7.92 -6.73
C HIS A 161 9.27 -9.10 -5.83
N VAL A 162 8.34 -9.93 -6.28
CA VAL A 162 7.85 -11.07 -5.46
C VAL A 162 8.78 -12.27 -5.52
N VAL A 163 9.70 -12.31 -6.51
CA VAL A 163 10.62 -13.44 -6.76
C VAL A 163 12.01 -12.88 -6.99
N GLU A 164 13.05 -13.55 -6.45
CA GLU A 164 14.42 -13.19 -6.74
C GLU A 164 14.85 -13.61 -8.16
N ASP A 165 15.63 -12.76 -8.82
CA ASP A 165 16.14 -13.04 -10.17
C ASP A 165 17.14 -14.20 -10.22
N ASN A 166 17.94 -14.34 -9.16
CA ASN A 166 19.08 -15.24 -9.10
C ASN A 166 18.94 -16.29 -8.00
N GLY A 167 19.71 -17.36 -8.13
CA GLY A 167 19.75 -18.43 -7.14
C GLY A 167 18.79 -19.60 -7.46
N PRO A 168 18.86 -20.68 -6.65
CA PRO A 168 17.96 -21.83 -6.78
C PRO A 168 16.50 -21.43 -6.55
N CYS A 169 15.62 -21.78 -7.48
CA CYS A 169 14.20 -21.47 -7.37
C CYS A 169 13.38 -22.49 -8.17
N PRO A 170 12.18 -22.89 -7.72
CA PRO A 170 11.27 -23.73 -8.51
C PRO A 170 10.76 -23.04 -9.78
N LEU A 171 10.74 -21.68 -9.79
CA LEU A 171 10.38 -20.93 -10.98
C LEU A 171 11.61 -20.74 -11.88
N SER A 172 11.43 -20.96 -13.18
CA SER A 172 12.49 -20.77 -14.19
C SER A 172 12.94 -19.30 -14.26
N THR A 173 14.11 -19.06 -14.83
CA THR A 173 14.63 -17.70 -15.05
C THR A 173 13.70 -16.86 -15.91
N ASP A 174 13.04 -17.46 -16.93
CA ASP A 174 12.13 -16.73 -17.81
C ASP A 174 10.87 -16.30 -17.09
N LYS A 175 10.31 -17.16 -16.23
CA LYS A 175 9.16 -16.79 -15.36
C LYS A 175 9.50 -15.68 -14.41
N ARG A 176 10.64 -15.77 -13.71
CA ARG A 176 11.08 -14.77 -12.73
C ARG A 176 11.29 -13.42 -13.39
N ARG A 177 11.99 -13.41 -14.53
CA ARG A 177 12.20 -12.20 -15.31
C ARG A 177 10.88 -11.56 -15.73
N ALA A 178 9.96 -12.32 -16.31
CA ALA A 178 8.66 -11.79 -16.74
C ALA A 178 7.86 -11.22 -15.57
N LEU A 179 7.82 -11.91 -14.41
CA LEU A 179 7.13 -11.43 -13.22
C LEU A 179 7.71 -10.11 -12.70
N ASN A 180 9.03 -9.99 -12.67
CA ASN A 180 9.70 -8.78 -12.17
C ASN A 180 9.57 -7.61 -13.17
N GLU A 181 9.64 -7.86 -14.48
CA GLU A 181 9.35 -6.85 -15.52
C GLU A 181 7.90 -6.33 -15.42
N GLY A 182 6.93 -7.22 -15.17
CA GLY A 182 5.55 -6.83 -14.90
C GLY A 182 5.38 -5.98 -13.65
N ALA A 183 6.10 -6.33 -12.56
CA ALA A 183 6.11 -5.55 -11.32
C ALA A 183 6.75 -4.16 -11.54
N ASP A 184 7.80 -4.06 -12.36
CA ASP A 184 8.43 -2.78 -12.72
C ASP A 184 7.46 -1.86 -13.47
N ARG A 185 6.74 -2.39 -14.47
CA ARG A 185 5.71 -1.62 -15.20
C ARG A 185 4.59 -1.14 -14.28
N LEU A 186 4.11 -2.02 -13.40
CA LEU A 186 3.08 -1.66 -12.42
C LEU A 186 3.54 -0.51 -11.52
N ALA A 187 4.76 -0.60 -10.99
CA ALA A 187 5.32 0.44 -10.15
C ALA A 187 5.46 1.79 -10.88
N ASP A 188 5.84 1.77 -12.17
CA ASP A 188 5.99 2.98 -12.98
C ASP A 188 4.63 3.67 -13.23
N VAL A 189 3.57 2.90 -13.53
CA VAL A 189 2.22 3.46 -13.68
C VAL A 189 1.69 3.98 -12.36
N MET A 190 1.86 3.24 -11.25
CA MET A 190 1.45 3.70 -9.92
C MET A 190 2.16 5.02 -9.55
N ARG A 191 3.48 5.11 -9.79
CA ARG A 191 4.27 6.33 -9.55
C ARG A 191 3.75 7.51 -10.37
N ASP A 192 3.56 7.33 -11.68
CA ASP A 192 3.06 8.37 -12.57
C ASP A 192 1.72 8.94 -12.09
N ARG A 193 0.78 8.05 -11.74
CA ARG A 193 -0.56 8.46 -11.29
C ARG A 193 -0.57 9.07 -9.89
N ALA A 194 0.24 8.56 -8.98
CA ALA A 194 0.40 9.13 -7.65
C ALA A 194 0.97 10.56 -7.71
N VAL A 195 2.05 10.77 -8.47
CA VAL A 195 2.67 12.10 -8.63
C VAL A 195 1.68 13.09 -9.27
N LYS A 196 0.94 12.68 -10.30
CA LYS A 196 -0.09 13.52 -10.94
C LYS A 196 -1.24 13.90 -10.00
N ALA A 197 -1.54 13.04 -9.03
CA ALA A 197 -2.54 13.30 -7.99
C ALA A 197 -1.99 14.11 -6.79
N GLY A 198 -0.71 14.50 -6.80
CA GLY A 198 -0.08 15.17 -5.65
C GLY A 198 0.22 14.25 -4.47
N ALA A 199 0.14 12.93 -4.67
CA ALA A 199 0.46 11.93 -3.67
C ALA A 199 1.96 11.60 -3.65
N VAL A 200 2.42 11.03 -2.54
CA VAL A 200 3.77 10.51 -2.39
C VAL A 200 3.78 9.05 -2.83
N PHE A 201 4.55 8.72 -3.87
CA PHE A 201 4.81 7.31 -4.21
C PHE A 201 6.04 6.81 -3.50
N VAL A 202 5.93 5.65 -2.86
CA VAL A 202 7.04 4.96 -2.19
C VAL A 202 7.28 3.61 -2.87
N ASP A 203 8.44 3.46 -3.46
CA ASP A 203 8.86 2.26 -4.16
C ASP A 203 9.31 1.18 -3.17
N ALA A 204 8.61 0.05 -3.14
CA ALA A 204 8.94 -1.04 -2.24
C ALA A 204 10.08 -1.95 -2.78
N ARG A 205 10.37 -1.93 -4.08
CA ARG A 205 11.34 -2.83 -4.71
C ARG A 205 12.74 -2.75 -4.10
N PRO A 206 13.33 -1.56 -3.85
CA PRO A 206 14.65 -1.47 -3.24
C PRO A 206 14.73 -2.04 -1.82
N ALA A 207 13.66 -1.85 -1.02
CA ALA A 207 13.64 -2.34 0.35
C ALA A 207 13.56 -3.88 0.42
N PHE A 208 12.94 -4.51 -0.58
CA PHE A 208 12.78 -5.96 -0.65
C PHE A 208 13.86 -6.66 -1.47
N ALA A 209 14.86 -5.95 -1.98
CA ALA A 209 15.92 -6.55 -2.79
C ALA A 209 16.70 -7.61 -2.00
N GLY A 210 16.73 -8.84 -2.50
CA GLY A 210 17.32 -10.01 -1.81
C GLY A 210 16.37 -10.74 -0.88
N HIS A 211 15.14 -10.26 -0.71
CA HIS A 211 14.12 -10.77 0.22
C HIS A 211 12.85 -11.31 -0.47
N GLY A 212 12.80 -11.34 -1.79
CA GLY A 212 11.74 -12.00 -2.54
C GLY A 212 11.72 -13.52 -2.30
N TYR A 213 10.68 -14.19 -2.79
CA TYR A 213 10.65 -15.66 -2.82
C TYR A 213 11.89 -16.21 -3.54
N CYS A 214 12.47 -17.25 -3.02
CA CYS A 214 13.79 -17.81 -3.40
C CYS A 214 14.99 -16.94 -2.98
N GLY A 215 14.81 -15.93 -2.17
CA GLY A 215 15.89 -15.17 -1.53
C GLY A 215 16.52 -15.93 -0.36
N ARG A 216 17.57 -15.35 0.21
CA ARG A 216 18.24 -15.96 1.38
C ARG A 216 17.41 -15.86 2.66
N GLU A 217 16.74 -14.75 2.80
CA GLU A 217 15.86 -14.42 3.93
C GLU A 217 14.56 -13.87 3.32
N GLU A 218 13.62 -14.78 3.13
CA GLU A 218 12.39 -14.46 2.42
C GLU A 218 11.46 -13.59 3.27
N TRP A 219 11.09 -12.43 2.74
CA TRP A 219 10.04 -11.55 3.24
C TRP A 219 8.74 -11.70 2.45
N ILE A 220 8.80 -12.39 1.34
CA ILE A 220 7.66 -12.82 0.54
C ILE A 220 7.50 -14.33 0.72
N ASN A 221 6.32 -14.77 1.09
CA ASN A 221 6.01 -16.19 1.20
C ASN A 221 6.15 -16.89 -0.16
N GLY A 222 6.66 -18.09 -0.18
CA GLY A 222 6.51 -19.00 -1.31
C GLY A 222 5.10 -19.55 -1.41
N VAL A 223 4.94 -20.68 -2.09
CA VAL A 223 3.65 -21.40 -2.13
C VAL A 223 3.36 -21.99 -0.76
N LEU A 224 2.29 -21.53 -0.14
CA LEU A 224 1.79 -22.07 1.12
C LEU A 224 0.79 -23.21 0.87
N PHE A 225 0.76 -24.18 1.77
CA PHE A 225 -0.17 -25.31 1.70
C PHE A 225 -0.58 -25.76 3.12
N PRO A 226 -1.84 -26.10 3.36
CA PRO A 226 -2.97 -26.23 2.42
C PRO A 226 -3.67 -24.90 2.09
N ASP A 227 -3.46 -23.83 2.86
CA ASP A 227 -4.04 -22.52 2.60
C ASP A 227 -3.08 -21.68 1.74
N VAL A 228 -3.44 -21.52 0.46
CA VAL A 228 -2.63 -20.79 -0.50
C VAL A 228 -2.85 -19.28 -0.48
N SER A 229 -3.79 -18.77 0.30
CA SER A 229 -4.20 -17.36 0.27
C SER A 229 -3.06 -16.40 0.58
N GLY A 230 -2.12 -16.80 1.46
CA GLY A 230 -0.93 -16.03 1.81
C GLY A 230 0.27 -16.23 0.87
N SER A 231 0.16 -17.09 -0.17
CA SER A 231 1.25 -17.31 -1.12
C SER A 231 1.59 -16.04 -1.87
N PHE A 232 2.88 -15.77 -2.04
CA PHE A 232 3.41 -14.58 -2.72
C PHE A 232 2.99 -13.24 -2.10
N HIS A 233 2.61 -13.27 -0.81
CA HIS A 233 2.37 -12.08 0.00
C HIS A 233 3.49 -11.84 1.00
N PRO A 234 3.68 -10.59 1.46
CA PRO A 234 4.66 -10.30 2.51
C PRO A 234 4.32 -11.06 3.79
N ASN A 235 5.30 -11.76 4.34
CA ASN A 235 5.21 -12.36 5.67
C ASN A 235 5.39 -11.29 6.77
N ALA A 236 5.42 -11.71 8.05
CA ALA A 236 5.57 -10.78 9.17
C ALA A 236 6.87 -9.94 9.08
N ALA A 237 7.98 -10.52 8.57
CA ALA A 237 9.22 -9.78 8.34
C ALA A 237 9.06 -8.76 7.19
N GLY A 238 8.43 -9.14 6.07
CA GLY A 238 8.15 -8.23 4.96
C GLY A 238 7.25 -7.05 5.35
N GLN A 239 6.27 -7.29 6.23
CA GLN A 239 5.42 -6.23 6.76
C GLN A 239 6.21 -5.30 7.70
N ARG A 240 6.98 -5.85 8.65
CA ARG A 240 7.68 -5.11 9.68
C ARG A 240 8.96 -4.43 9.19
N ASP A 241 9.79 -5.15 8.44
CA ASP A 241 11.15 -4.70 8.08
C ASP A 241 11.20 -4.15 6.65
N GLY A 242 10.26 -4.59 5.78
CA GLY A 242 10.11 -4.10 4.42
C GLY A 242 9.19 -2.87 4.34
N TYR A 243 7.88 -3.04 4.59
CA TYR A 243 6.89 -1.98 4.35
C TYR A 243 6.81 -0.92 5.44
N LEU A 244 6.87 -1.29 6.74
CA LEU A 244 6.72 -0.33 7.83
C LEU A 244 7.72 0.82 7.77
N PRO A 245 9.04 0.61 7.54
CA PRO A 245 9.99 1.71 7.40
C PRO A 245 9.67 2.65 6.22
N LEU A 246 9.10 2.11 5.13
CA LEU A 246 8.73 2.90 3.96
C LEU A 246 7.55 3.86 4.23
N LEU A 247 6.63 3.47 5.11
CA LEU A 247 5.53 4.36 5.52
C LEU A 247 5.98 5.36 6.58
N ALA A 248 6.90 4.98 7.44
CA ALA A 248 7.40 5.81 8.56
C ALA A 248 8.40 6.89 8.13
N GLY A 249 9.14 6.67 7.01
CA GLY A 249 10.18 7.57 6.51
C GLY A 249 9.68 8.74 5.80
#